data_03ef4be289dcaa14238c91fc2fdbc590
#
_entry.id   03ef4be289dcaa14238c91fc2fdbc590
#
_cell.length_a   1.000
_cell.length_b   1.000
_cell.length_c   1.000
_cell.angle_alpha   90.00
_cell.angle_beta   90.00
_cell.angle_gamma   90.00
#
_symmetry.space_group_name_H-M   'P 1'
#
loop_
_entity.id
_entity.type
_entity.pdbx_description
1 polymer ?
#
loop_
_entity_poly.entity_id
_entity_poly.type
_entity_poly.pdbx_seq_one_letter_code
_entity_poly.pdbx_strand_id
1 'polypeptide(L)'
;MRDCYAKSTQVIRMPTIEQVSKRLRSDRNWFTKCLMGVLFCCIPILHFFACGYLYRMFRAGKAQKAFVLPEWGDWKGLFIDGLKFFLIAFTFGLIPIALMTFAKLAIGWSTGSYFAHIPVAPAFFIAGPLTCSALYLYMLDEDFSNCFNIQALTGLLKRTVEEYWVPTLALLGLSLLLPFAFFFGAVIYFYLMGYVFKNFEQSTDKR
;
A
#
# COMPACT_ATOMS: atom_id res chain seq x y z
N MET A 1 -31.01 -3.32 -36.07
CA MET A 1 -31.06 -3.23 -34.59
C MET A 1 -30.21 -4.33 -33.93
N ARG A 2 -28.96 -4.54 -34.34
CA ARG A 2 -28.06 -5.55 -33.72
C ARG A 2 -26.67 -5.05 -33.40
N ASP A 3 -26.40 -3.76 -33.51
CA ASP A 3 -25.03 -3.21 -33.37
C ASP A 3 -24.76 -2.46 -32.05
N CYS A 4 -25.61 -2.60 -31.03
CA CYS A 4 -25.42 -1.92 -29.73
C CYS A 4 -24.84 -2.80 -28.60
N TYR A 5 -24.48 -4.05 -28.84
CA TYR A 5 -24.01 -4.97 -27.77
C TYR A 5 -22.52 -5.34 -27.84
N ALA A 6 -21.76 -4.71 -28.71
CA ALA A 6 -20.30 -4.85 -28.70
C ALA A 6 -19.64 -3.78 -27.82
N LYS A 7 -20.18 -3.53 -26.62
CA LYS A 7 -19.43 -2.80 -25.58
C LYS A 7 -18.43 -3.79 -25.03
N SER A 8 -17.27 -3.81 -25.69
CA SER A 8 -16.10 -4.62 -25.38
C SER A 8 -15.93 -4.73 -23.88
N THR A 9 -16.04 -5.95 -23.37
CA THR A 9 -15.51 -6.35 -22.06
C THR A 9 -13.99 -6.17 -22.18
N GLN A 10 -13.51 -4.94 -22.06
CA GLN A 10 -12.10 -4.70 -21.81
C GLN A 10 -11.81 -5.38 -20.48
N VAL A 11 -11.22 -6.55 -20.55
CA VAL A 11 -10.51 -7.14 -19.43
C VAL A 11 -9.48 -6.10 -19.03
N ILE A 12 -9.80 -5.34 -17.99
CA ILE A 12 -8.92 -4.29 -17.47
C ILE A 12 -7.72 -5.02 -16.90
N ARG A 13 -6.70 -5.22 -17.75
CA ARG A 13 -5.46 -5.89 -17.35
C ARG A 13 -4.77 -5.02 -16.31
N MET A 14 -4.40 -5.65 -15.22
CA MET A 14 -3.57 -5.03 -14.20
C MET A 14 -2.34 -4.37 -14.82
N PRO A 15 -2.06 -3.10 -14.50
CA PRO A 15 -0.84 -2.47 -14.99
C PRO A 15 0.38 -3.18 -14.37
N THR A 16 1.35 -3.56 -15.18
CA THR A 16 2.60 -4.14 -14.69
C THR A 16 3.45 -3.09 -13.98
N ILE A 17 4.29 -3.53 -13.04
CA ILE A 17 5.25 -2.65 -12.33
C ILE A 17 6.09 -1.85 -13.35
N GLU A 18 6.48 -2.48 -14.46
CA GLU A 18 7.24 -1.83 -15.52
C GLU A 18 6.44 -0.68 -16.17
N GLN A 19 5.17 -0.90 -16.50
CA GLN A 19 4.31 0.11 -17.09
C GLN A 19 4.09 1.30 -16.16
N VAL A 20 3.87 1.03 -14.87
CA VAL A 20 3.71 2.07 -13.85
C VAL A 20 5.01 2.86 -13.67
N SER A 21 6.15 2.17 -13.56
CA SER A 21 7.47 2.77 -13.45
C SER A 21 7.82 3.63 -14.67
N LYS A 22 7.47 3.19 -15.89
CA LYS A 22 7.66 3.97 -17.11
C LYS A 22 6.81 5.24 -17.13
N ARG A 23 5.55 5.13 -16.73
CA ARG A 23 4.64 6.29 -16.60
C ARG A 23 5.11 7.26 -15.53
N LEU A 24 5.61 6.77 -14.40
CA LEU A 24 6.16 7.60 -13.34
C LEU A 24 7.34 8.43 -13.87
N ARG A 25 8.27 7.81 -14.59
CA ARG A 25 9.42 8.51 -15.18
C ARG A 25 9.05 9.46 -16.32
N SER A 26 7.86 9.34 -16.91
CA SER A 26 7.39 10.27 -17.94
C SER A 26 6.88 11.59 -17.35
N ASP A 27 6.59 11.69 -16.07
CA ASP A 27 6.30 12.97 -15.40
C ASP A 27 7.58 13.79 -15.31
N ARG A 28 7.57 15.01 -15.86
CA ARG A 28 8.75 15.89 -15.89
C ARG A 28 9.34 16.16 -14.51
N ASN A 29 8.51 16.18 -13.48
CA ASN A 29 8.88 16.54 -12.12
C ASN A 29 8.90 15.33 -11.17
N TRP A 30 8.87 14.10 -11.69
CA TRP A 30 8.78 12.89 -10.87
C TRP A 30 9.87 12.80 -9.80
N PHE A 31 11.10 13.16 -10.16
CA PHE A 31 12.24 13.12 -9.25
C PHE A 31 12.08 14.09 -8.08
N THR A 32 11.71 15.34 -8.36
CA THR A 32 11.47 16.36 -7.33
C THR A 32 10.30 15.96 -6.42
N LYS A 33 9.22 15.44 -7.00
CA LYS A 33 8.07 14.96 -6.21
C LYS A 33 8.45 13.82 -5.27
N CYS A 34 9.22 12.85 -5.75
CA CYS A 34 9.70 11.73 -4.91
C CYS A 34 10.72 12.19 -3.88
N LEU A 35 11.63 13.11 -4.25
CA LEU A 35 12.62 13.68 -3.33
C LEU A 35 11.96 14.41 -2.17
N MET A 36 10.95 15.23 -2.45
CA MET A 36 10.16 15.89 -1.40
C MET A 36 9.51 14.86 -0.46
N GLY A 37 8.96 13.78 -1.01
CA GLY A 37 8.38 12.70 -0.20
C GLY A 37 9.40 12.05 0.73
N VAL A 38 10.62 11.79 0.25
CA VAL A 38 11.71 11.26 1.07
C VAL A 38 12.09 12.24 2.19
N LEU A 39 12.26 13.52 1.86
CA LEU A 39 12.58 14.54 2.86
C LEU A 39 11.49 14.64 3.93
N PHE A 40 10.23 14.57 3.54
CA PHE A 40 9.11 14.58 4.47
C PHE A 40 9.07 13.33 5.35
N CYS A 41 9.49 12.17 4.87
CA CYS A 41 9.62 10.98 5.71
C CYS A 41 10.64 11.13 6.81
N CYS A 42 11.67 11.97 6.65
CA CYS A 42 12.74 12.18 7.64
C CYS A 42 12.31 13.09 8.80
N ILE A 43 11.26 13.89 8.65
CA ILE A 43 10.82 14.87 9.65
C ILE A 43 9.48 14.42 10.23
N PRO A 44 9.37 14.16 11.56
CA PRO A 44 8.19 13.55 12.17
C PRO A 44 6.86 14.23 11.84
N ILE A 45 6.80 15.56 11.85
CA ILE A 45 5.57 16.30 11.53
C ILE A 45 5.26 16.25 10.03
N LEU A 46 6.30 16.39 9.19
CA LEU A 46 6.13 16.36 7.72
C LEU A 46 5.85 14.95 7.19
N HIS A 47 6.15 13.92 7.97
CA HIS A 47 5.84 12.53 7.66
C HIS A 47 4.34 12.33 7.32
N PHE A 48 3.44 13.06 7.99
CA PHE A 48 2.01 12.98 7.69
C PHE A 48 1.69 13.41 6.24
N PHE A 49 2.41 14.37 5.68
CA PHE A 49 2.21 14.76 4.27
C PHE A 49 2.66 13.66 3.31
N ALA A 50 3.77 12.99 3.63
CA ALA A 50 4.21 11.82 2.84
C ALA A 50 3.19 10.68 2.92
N CYS A 51 2.65 10.40 4.09
CA CYS A 51 1.56 9.42 4.28
C CYS A 51 0.31 9.81 3.48
N GLY A 52 -0.07 11.09 3.47
CA GLY A 52 -1.21 11.60 2.69
C GLY A 52 -1.00 11.44 1.18
N TYR A 53 0.23 11.63 0.73
CA TYR A 53 0.59 11.38 -0.66
C TYR A 53 0.39 9.92 -1.05
N LEU A 54 0.85 8.97 -0.21
CA LEU A 54 0.66 7.54 -0.42
C LEU A 54 -0.83 7.14 -0.36
N TYR A 55 -1.60 7.75 0.55
CA TYR A 55 -3.06 7.58 0.61
C TYR A 55 -3.74 7.97 -0.71
N ARG A 56 -3.38 9.11 -1.28
CA ARG A 56 -3.91 9.57 -2.57
C ARG A 56 -3.52 8.65 -3.72
N MET A 57 -2.31 8.11 -3.70
CA MET A 57 -1.87 7.11 -4.69
C MET A 57 -2.69 5.83 -4.61
N PHE A 58 -2.93 5.32 -3.41
CA PHE A 58 -3.80 4.15 -3.21
C PHE A 58 -5.23 4.43 -3.68
N ARG A 59 -5.79 5.60 -3.36
CA ARG A 59 -7.12 6.04 -3.80
C ARG A 59 -7.21 6.14 -5.33
N ALA A 60 -6.17 6.62 -5.98
CA ALA A 60 -6.09 6.67 -7.44
C ALA A 60 -6.09 5.28 -8.06
N GLY A 61 -5.34 4.33 -7.48
CA GLY A 61 -5.35 2.92 -7.86
C GLY A 61 -6.72 2.28 -7.68
N LYS A 62 -7.36 2.45 -6.51
CA LYS A 62 -8.72 1.97 -6.23
C LYS A 62 -9.74 2.53 -7.24
N ALA A 63 -9.60 3.78 -7.63
CA ALA A 63 -10.46 4.40 -8.63
C ALA A 63 -10.11 4.00 -10.08
N GLN A 64 -9.12 3.13 -10.27
CA GLN A 64 -8.60 2.69 -11.58
C GLN A 64 -8.26 3.85 -12.52
N LYS A 65 -7.88 5.00 -11.94
CA LYS A 65 -7.45 6.17 -12.69
C LYS A 65 -6.07 5.91 -13.31
N ALA A 66 -5.76 6.63 -14.38
CA ALA A 66 -4.41 6.62 -14.94
C ALA A 66 -3.39 7.00 -13.86
N PHE A 67 -2.22 6.35 -13.88
CA PHE A 67 -1.15 6.67 -12.95
C PHE A 67 -0.64 8.09 -13.24
N VAL A 68 -0.89 8.99 -12.31
CA VAL A 68 -0.41 10.37 -12.32
C VAL A 68 0.02 10.72 -10.91
N LEU A 69 1.20 11.31 -10.76
CA LEU A 69 1.68 11.75 -9.47
C LEU A 69 0.88 12.97 -8.98
N PRO A 70 0.31 12.94 -7.76
CA PRO A 70 -0.34 14.10 -7.18
C PRO A 70 0.62 15.30 -7.06
N GLU A 71 0.07 16.50 -7.09
CA GLU A 71 0.84 17.70 -6.81
C GLU A 71 0.94 17.95 -5.29
N TRP A 72 2.08 18.52 -4.86
CA TRP A 72 2.30 18.95 -3.49
C TRP A 72 1.69 20.36 -3.28
N GLY A 73 0.37 20.47 -3.25
CA GLY A 73 -0.28 21.78 -3.19
C GLY A 73 -1.37 21.90 -2.13
N ASP A 74 -2.19 20.88 -1.97
CA ASP A 74 -3.27 20.85 -0.98
C ASP A 74 -2.74 20.34 0.37
N TRP A 75 -2.03 21.18 1.08
CA TRP A 75 -1.38 20.82 2.35
C TRP A 75 -2.36 20.37 3.42
N LYS A 76 -3.50 21.05 3.56
CA LYS A 76 -4.52 20.68 4.55
C LYS A 76 -5.12 19.31 4.25
N GLY A 77 -5.49 19.07 3.00
CA GLY A 77 -6.02 17.78 2.59
C GLY A 77 -4.97 16.67 2.70
N LEU A 78 -3.72 16.91 2.31
CA LEU A 78 -2.62 15.96 2.47
C LEU A 78 -2.37 15.59 3.94
N PHE A 79 -2.44 16.55 4.84
CA PHE A 79 -2.26 16.29 6.27
C PHE A 79 -3.39 15.42 6.83
N ILE A 80 -4.65 15.73 6.49
CA ILE A 80 -5.82 14.95 6.94
C ILE A 80 -5.78 13.53 6.37
N ASP A 81 -5.52 13.40 5.05
CA ASP A 81 -5.37 12.11 4.38
C ASP A 81 -4.22 11.31 5.00
N GLY A 82 -3.13 11.99 5.35
CA GLY A 82 -1.97 11.39 5.99
C GLY A 82 -2.24 10.92 7.41
N LEU A 83 -3.02 11.66 8.18
CA LEU A 83 -3.39 11.23 9.53
C LEU A 83 -4.26 9.96 9.49
N LYS A 84 -5.22 9.88 8.55
CA LYS A 84 -6.04 8.69 8.32
C LYS A 84 -5.17 7.48 7.96
N PHE A 85 -4.28 7.67 6.98
CA PHE A 85 -3.33 6.63 6.57
C PHE A 85 -2.43 6.19 7.72
N PHE A 86 -1.86 7.15 8.45
CA PHE A 86 -0.97 6.86 9.56
C PHE A 86 -1.64 6.03 10.65
N LEU A 87 -2.88 6.37 11.04
CA LEU A 87 -3.63 5.60 12.03
C LEU A 87 -3.82 4.15 11.60
N ILE A 88 -4.18 3.92 10.33
CA ILE A 88 -4.36 2.58 9.79
C ILE A 88 -3.02 1.84 9.72
N ALA A 89 -1.97 2.48 9.19
CA ALA A 89 -0.64 1.89 9.08
C ALA A 89 -0.01 1.61 10.45
N PHE A 90 -0.26 2.46 11.44
CA PHE A 90 0.16 2.25 12.82
C PHE A 90 -0.51 1.00 13.42
N THR A 91 -1.84 0.91 13.28
CA THR A 91 -2.61 -0.21 13.86
C THR A 91 -2.32 -1.53 13.17
N PHE A 92 -2.34 -1.57 11.84
CA PHE A 92 -2.25 -2.82 11.06
C PHE A 92 -0.85 -3.13 10.53
N GLY A 93 0.05 -2.16 10.52
CA GLY A 93 1.44 -2.33 10.11
C GLY A 93 2.38 -2.37 11.31
N LEU A 94 2.48 -1.29 12.07
CA LEU A 94 3.48 -1.12 13.12
C LEU A 94 3.20 -1.97 14.36
N ILE A 95 1.96 -2.06 14.83
CA ILE A 95 1.62 -2.86 16.03
C ILE A 95 1.97 -4.34 15.85
N PRO A 96 1.59 -5.02 14.76
CA PRO A 96 2.00 -6.41 14.52
C PRO A 96 3.52 -6.60 14.50
N ILE A 97 4.25 -5.69 13.85
CA ILE A 97 5.73 -5.74 13.82
C ILE A 97 6.30 -5.56 15.23
N ALA A 98 5.79 -4.61 16.01
CA ALA A 98 6.22 -4.37 17.38
C ALA A 98 5.97 -5.59 18.27
N LEU A 99 4.78 -6.21 18.20
CA LEU A 99 4.44 -7.40 18.94
C LEU A 99 5.38 -8.58 18.61
N MET A 100 5.68 -8.80 17.32
CA MET A 100 6.58 -9.86 16.90
C MET A 100 8.03 -9.56 17.30
N THR A 101 8.44 -8.28 17.30
CA THR A 101 9.76 -7.87 17.80
C THR A 101 9.87 -8.09 19.31
N PHE A 102 8.81 -7.82 20.05
CA PHE A 102 8.76 -8.10 21.50
C PHE A 102 8.82 -9.60 21.79
N ALA A 103 8.07 -10.42 21.04
CA ALA A 103 8.16 -11.87 21.12
C ALA A 103 9.58 -12.37 20.81
N LYS A 104 10.25 -11.81 19.80
CA LYS A 104 11.66 -12.09 19.52
C LYS A 104 12.56 -11.83 20.72
N LEU A 105 12.40 -10.67 21.38
CA LEU A 105 13.21 -10.32 22.56
C LEU A 105 12.98 -11.30 23.71
N ALA A 106 11.72 -11.68 23.96
CA ALA A 106 11.37 -12.67 25.01
C ALA A 106 11.97 -14.06 24.73
N ILE A 107 11.87 -14.55 23.47
CA ILE A 107 12.44 -15.82 23.04
C ILE A 107 13.97 -15.77 23.07
N GLY A 108 14.57 -14.69 22.59
CA GLY A 108 16.03 -14.53 22.58
C GLY A 108 16.63 -14.49 23.98
N TRP A 109 15.93 -13.90 24.93
CA TRP A 109 16.35 -13.92 26.34
C TRP A 109 16.34 -15.33 26.93
N SER A 110 15.35 -16.15 26.56
CA SER A 110 15.18 -17.50 27.13
C SER A 110 16.07 -18.55 26.46
N THR A 111 16.39 -18.39 25.16
CA THR A 111 17.05 -19.45 24.36
C THR A 111 18.42 -19.09 23.84
N GLY A 112 18.79 -17.80 23.80
CA GLY A 112 20.07 -17.34 23.23
C GLY A 112 20.22 -17.68 21.73
N SER A 113 19.14 -18.01 21.04
CA SER A 113 19.14 -18.68 19.73
C SER A 113 18.89 -17.73 18.55
N TYR A 114 19.54 -18.00 17.40
CA TYR A 114 19.26 -17.41 16.11
C TYR A 114 17.79 -17.58 15.67
N PHE A 115 17.08 -18.60 16.16
CA PHE A 115 15.67 -18.85 15.88
C PHE A 115 14.73 -17.74 16.39
N ALA A 116 15.20 -16.88 17.31
CA ALA A 116 14.43 -15.72 17.78
C ALA A 116 14.08 -14.71 16.67
N HIS A 117 14.78 -14.75 15.53
CA HIS A 117 14.51 -13.85 14.39
C HIS A 117 13.36 -14.33 13.48
N ILE A 118 12.97 -15.60 13.55
CA ILE A 118 11.95 -16.20 12.67
C ILE A 118 10.60 -15.46 12.69
N PRO A 119 10.05 -15.06 13.84
CA PRO A 119 8.72 -14.41 13.85
C PRO A 119 8.67 -13.03 13.20
N VAL A 120 9.78 -12.32 13.12
CA VAL A 120 9.82 -10.91 12.67
C VAL A 120 9.76 -10.81 11.14
N ALA A 121 10.42 -11.72 10.41
CA ALA A 121 10.45 -11.69 8.95
C ALA A 121 9.04 -11.79 8.31
N PRO A 122 8.17 -12.76 8.67
CA PRO A 122 6.82 -12.83 8.14
C PRO A 122 5.96 -11.63 8.57
N ALA A 123 6.17 -11.06 9.76
CA ALA A 123 5.46 -9.86 10.18
C ALA A 123 5.73 -8.67 9.26
N PHE A 124 6.98 -8.43 8.90
CA PHE A 124 7.34 -7.39 7.93
C PHE A 124 6.70 -7.64 6.56
N PHE A 125 6.70 -8.89 6.11
CA PHE A 125 6.13 -9.26 4.81
C PHE A 125 4.62 -9.06 4.76
N ILE A 126 3.91 -9.38 5.84
CA ILE A 126 2.43 -9.30 5.91
C ILE A 126 1.95 -7.88 6.25
N ALA A 127 2.74 -7.07 6.94
CA ALA A 127 2.36 -5.73 7.39
C ALA A 127 1.91 -4.81 6.24
N GLY A 128 2.61 -4.84 5.10
CA GLY A 128 2.24 -4.06 3.92
C GLY A 128 0.86 -4.42 3.37
N PRO A 129 0.65 -5.68 2.95
CA PRO A 129 -0.65 -6.16 2.47
C PRO A 129 -1.77 -6.00 3.49
N LEU A 130 -1.51 -6.23 4.78
CA LEU A 130 -2.48 -6.06 5.86
C LEU A 130 -2.92 -4.60 5.99
N THR A 131 -1.97 -3.67 5.97
CA THR A 131 -2.24 -2.23 5.96
C THR A 131 -3.07 -1.82 4.74
N CYS A 132 -2.72 -2.33 3.55
CA CYS A 132 -3.47 -2.05 2.32
C CYS A 132 -4.88 -2.61 2.36
N SER A 133 -5.08 -3.82 2.92
CA SER A 133 -6.41 -4.43 3.09
C SER A 133 -7.27 -3.61 4.04
N ALA A 134 -6.72 -3.17 5.18
CA ALA A 134 -7.40 -2.31 6.13
C ALA A 134 -7.74 -0.95 5.52
N LEU A 135 -6.81 -0.36 4.76
CA LEU A 135 -7.01 0.90 4.06
C LEU A 135 -8.13 0.80 3.02
N TYR A 136 -8.20 -0.32 2.32
CA TYR A 136 -9.27 -0.59 1.36
C TYR A 136 -10.63 -0.65 2.03
N LEU A 137 -10.76 -1.41 3.15
CA LEU A 137 -12.01 -1.51 3.92
C LEU A 137 -12.43 -0.14 4.47
N TYR A 138 -11.47 0.65 4.99
CA TYR A 138 -11.74 2.01 5.42
C TYR A 138 -12.32 2.87 4.29
N MET A 139 -11.78 2.76 3.08
CA MET A 139 -12.21 3.57 1.93
C MET A 139 -13.56 3.14 1.33
N LEU A 140 -14.17 2.03 1.78
CA LEU A 140 -15.51 1.65 1.33
C LEU A 140 -16.57 2.60 1.90
N ASP A 141 -16.53 2.80 3.23
CA ASP A 141 -17.56 3.54 3.96
C ASP A 141 -17.00 4.71 4.78
N GLU A 142 -15.69 4.97 4.69
CA GLU A 142 -14.94 5.95 5.50
C GLU A 142 -15.08 5.71 7.03
N ASP A 143 -15.39 4.47 7.43
CA ASP A 143 -15.54 4.08 8.83
C ASP A 143 -14.37 3.22 9.29
N PHE A 144 -13.71 3.64 10.39
CA PHE A 144 -12.62 2.90 10.99
C PHE A 144 -13.04 1.55 11.58
N SER A 145 -14.31 1.38 11.97
CA SER A 145 -14.77 0.12 12.55
C SER A 145 -14.71 -1.03 11.53
N ASN A 146 -14.88 -0.74 10.25
CA ASN A 146 -14.76 -1.73 9.17
C ASN A 146 -13.36 -2.31 9.03
N CYS A 147 -12.32 -1.56 9.43
CA CYS A 147 -10.94 -2.06 9.43
C CYS A 147 -10.74 -3.23 10.41
N PHE A 148 -11.54 -3.30 11.47
CA PHE A 148 -11.46 -4.36 12.49
C PHE A 148 -12.32 -5.59 12.18
N ASN A 149 -13.01 -5.61 11.03
CA ASN A 149 -13.70 -6.80 10.56
C ASN A 149 -12.68 -7.86 10.10
N ILE A 150 -12.27 -8.71 11.03
CA ILE A 150 -11.23 -9.74 10.82
C ILE A 150 -11.60 -10.69 9.67
N GLN A 151 -12.88 -11.01 9.51
CA GLN A 151 -13.34 -11.90 8.44
C GLN A 151 -13.19 -11.24 7.07
N ALA A 152 -13.59 -9.98 6.92
CA ALA A 152 -13.39 -9.22 5.69
C ALA A 152 -11.90 -9.02 5.39
N LEU A 153 -11.11 -8.66 6.40
CA LEU A 153 -9.67 -8.43 6.29
C LEU A 153 -8.92 -9.69 5.84
N THR A 154 -9.15 -10.81 6.52
CA THR A 154 -8.51 -12.10 6.17
C THR A 154 -9.02 -12.64 4.85
N GLY A 155 -10.28 -12.43 4.53
CA GLY A 155 -10.89 -12.80 3.24
C GLY A 155 -10.23 -12.05 2.08
N LEU A 156 -10.03 -10.73 2.22
CA LEU A 156 -9.30 -9.92 1.24
C LEU A 156 -7.84 -10.39 1.11
N LEU A 157 -7.14 -10.54 2.23
CA LEU A 157 -5.74 -10.95 2.23
C LEU A 157 -5.52 -12.30 1.54
N LYS A 158 -6.38 -13.30 1.81
CA LYS A 158 -6.30 -14.62 1.17
C LYS A 158 -6.57 -14.56 -0.32
N ARG A 159 -7.54 -13.75 -0.75
CA ARG A 159 -7.93 -13.64 -2.16
C ARG A 159 -6.89 -12.90 -2.99
N THR A 160 -6.17 -11.96 -2.39
CA THR A 160 -5.18 -11.13 -3.10
C THR A 160 -3.75 -11.64 -2.96
N VAL A 161 -3.52 -12.76 -2.23
CA VAL A 161 -2.18 -13.28 -1.92
C VAL A 161 -1.29 -13.44 -3.15
N GLU A 162 -1.85 -13.96 -4.24
CA GLU A 162 -1.09 -14.20 -5.47
C GLU A 162 -0.62 -12.92 -6.15
N GLU A 163 -1.36 -11.83 -5.96
CA GLU A 163 -1.10 -10.57 -6.66
C GLU A 163 -0.25 -9.59 -5.86
N TYR A 164 -0.33 -9.60 -4.51
CA TYR A 164 0.50 -8.69 -3.71
C TYR A 164 1.93 -9.20 -3.50
N TRP A 165 2.20 -10.47 -3.75
CA TRP A 165 3.51 -11.09 -3.53
C TRP A 165 4.62 -10.36 -4.27
N VAL A 166 4.46 -10.17 -5.57
CA VAL A 166 5.47 -9.51 -6.42
C VAL A 166 5.68 -8.04 -6.04
N PRO A 167 4.64 -7.19 -5.90
CA PRO A 167 4.81 -5.81 -5.46
C PRO A 167 5.46 -5.68 -4.08
N THR A 168 5.13 -6.58 -3.13
CA THR A 168 5.69 -6.55 -1.79
C THR A 168 7.17 -6.92 -1.78
N LEU A 169 7.56 -7.97 -2.50
CA LEU A 169 8.97 -8.33 -2.67
C LEU A 169 9.77 -7.24 -3.37
N ALA A 170 9.20 -6.61 -4.39
CA ALA A 170 9.84 -5.51 -5.10
C ALA A 170 10.07 -4.30 -4.16
N LEU A 171 9.07 -3.96 -3.33
CA LEU A 171 9.21 -2.88 -2.34
C LEU A 171 10.27 -3.20 -1.30
N LEU A 172 10.27 -4.42 -0.74
CA LEU A 172 11.26 -4.86 0.24
C LEU A 172 12.66 -4.87 -0.35
N GLY A 173 12.85 -5.41 -1.54
CA GLY A 173 14.13 -5.41 -2.24
C GLY A 173 14.66 -3.99 -2.50
N LEU A 174 13.78 -3.10 -2.94
CA LEU A 174 14.14 -1.72 -3.21
C LEU A 174 14.49 -0.95 -1.93
N SER A 175 13.81 -1.23 -0.81
CA SER A 175 14.09 -0.61 0.49
C SER A 175 15.44 -1.04 1.07
N LEU A 176 15.90 -2.27 0.76
CA LEU A 176 17.21 -2.76 1.19
C LEU A 176 18.36 -2.15 0.39
N LEU A 177 18.13 -1.87 -0.89
CA LEU A 177 19.18 -1.34 -1.77
C LEU A 177 19.45 0.14 -1.54
N LEU A 178 18.40 0.96 -1.39
CA LEU A 178 18.52 2.41 -1.25
C LEU A 178 17.35 2.96 -0.43
N PRO A 179 17.57 3.52 0.77
CA PRO A 179 16.51 4.17 1.56
C PRO A 179 15.75 5.25 0.79
N PHE A 180 16.45 5.93 -0.12
CA PHE A 180 15.90 6.93 -1.03
C PHE A 180 14.89 6.35 -2.04
N ALA A 181 15.14 5.12 -2.49
CA ALA A 181 14.25 4.42 -3.42
C ALA A 181 12.98 3.89 -2.73
N PHE A 182 12.95 3.87 -1.39
CA PHE A 182 11.79 3.40 -0.63
C PHE A 182 10.53 4.19 -0.95
N PHE A 183 10.58 5.52 -0.92
CA PHE A 183 9.39 6.33 -1.21
C PHE A 183 8.90 6.15 -2.65
N PHE A 184 9.83 6.07 -3.60
CA PHE A 184 9.52 5.75 -4.99
C PHE A 184 8.82 4.39 -5.13
N GLY A 185 9.36 3.35 -4.48
CA GLY A 185 8.74 2.03 -4.44
C GLY A 185 7.38 2.03 -3.76
N ALA A 186 7.23 2.77 -2.66
CA ALA A 186 5.98 2.90 -1.92
C ALA A 186 4.88 3.54 -2.77
N VAL A 187 5.18 4.59 -3.54
CA VAL A 187 4.23 5.24 -4.46
C VAL A 187 3.66 4.23 -5.47
N ILE A 188 4.54 3.44 -6.10
CA ILE A 188 4.14 2.39 -7.05
C ILE A 188 3.33 1.30 -6.34
N TYR A 189 3.81 0.85 -5.19
CA TYR A 189 3.20 -0.22 -4.40
C TYR A 189 1.76 0.14 -4.00
N PHE A 190 1.55 1.29 -3.37
CA PHE A 190 0.22 1.70 -2.93
C PHE A 190 -0.75 1.92 -4.08
N TYR A 191 -0.29 2.44 -5.22
CA TYR A 191 -1.14 2.54 -6.40
C TYR A 191 -1.56 1.16 -6.93
N LEU A 192 -0.60 0.22 -7.08
CA LEU A 192 -0.89 -1.13 -7.55
C LEU A 192 -1.82 -1.89 -6.60
N MET A 193 -1.59 -1.77 -5.28
CA MET A 193 -2.44 -2.43 -4.29
C MET A 193 -3.88 -1.90 -4.33
N GLY A 194 -4.07 -0.58 -4.47
CA GLY A 194 -5.41 -0.02 -4.66
C GLY A 194 -6.11 -0.58 -5.90
N TYR A 195 -5.38 -0.77 -6.99
CA TYR A 195 -5.89 -1.33 -8.23
C TYR A 195 -6.27 -2.82 -8.09
N VAL A 196 -5.42 -3.60 -7.41
CA VAL A 196 -5.66 -5.03 -7.12
C VAL A 196 -6.98 -5.21 -6.38
N PHE A 197 -7.16 -4.52 -5.26
CA PHE A 197 -8.36 -4.68 -4.45
C PHE A 197 -9.64 -4.33 -5.21
N LYS A 198 -9.61 -3.30 -6.05
CA LYS A 198 -10.78 -2.94 -6.86
C LYS A 198 -11.14 -4.00 -7.91
N ASN A 199 -10.14 -4.62 -8.54
CA ASN A 199 -10.37 -5.71 -9.47
C ASN A 199 -11.06 -6.91 -8.80
N PHE A 200 -10.64 -7.24 -7.57
CA PHE A 200 -11.27 -8.32 -6.80
C PHE A 200 -12.72 -8.02 -6.43
N GLU A 201 -13.03 -6.79 -6.02
CA GLU A 201 -14.41 -6.40 -5.75
C GLU A 201 -15.30 -6.62 -6.98
N GLN A 202 -14.86 -6.14 -8.15
CA GLN A 202 -15.60 -6.29 -9.40
C GLN A 202 -15.74 -7.77 -9.84
N SER A 203 -14.78 -8.62 -9.53
CA SER A 203 -14.85 -10.05 -9.86
C SER A 203 -15.82 -10.82 -8.95
N THR A 204 -16.03 -10.34 -7.73
CA THR A 204 -16.94 -10.95 -6.75
C THR A 204 -18.39 -10.56 -7.02
N ASP A 205 -18.64 -9.35 -7.48
CA ASP A 205 -19.99 -8.85 -7.80
C ASP A 205 -20.58 -9.49 -9.07
N LYS A 206 -19.76 -10.12 -9.89
CA LYS A 206 -20.16 -10.83 -11.13
C LYS A 206 -20.50 -12.32 -10.94
N ARG A 207 -20.36 -12.85 -9.73
CA ARG A 207 -20.69 -14.25 -9.42
C ARG A 207 -21.99 -14.34 -8.62
#